data_3f47f18a11df640738376b962db68b81
#
_entry.id   3f47f18a11df640738376b962db68b81
#
_cell.length_a   1.000
_cell.length_b   1.000
_cell.length_c   1.000
_cell.angle_alpha   90.00
_cell.angle_beta   90.00
_cell.angle_gamma   90.00
#
_symmetry.space_group_name_H-M   'P 1'
#
loop_
_entity.id
_entity.type
_entity.pdbx_description
1 polymer ?
#
loop_
_entity_poly.entity_id
_entity_poly.type
_entity_poly.pdbx_seq_one_letter_code
_entity_poly.pdbx_strand_id
1 'polypeptide(L)'
;MHEMWARTVVEVVGREYPAAMHHASLGPADTDVTPRRLHPAFWGSFDWHSCVHMLASGVKLHKLVDDPSLTDLLNQRLTADNIAAEAAYLREHPLYERPYGWAWALQLCKVTLGTPWEAAMAPLARQLEENITAWLGTQQLPVRHGVHSNSALALLLIIDAADALGLHKLRLLCDDTARAWFHNDHAYPHTWELSGHDFVPNGLAQAALMQRVLGEDFPAWLDCFFTPGALEFYATPLQVNDPDDGQQAHLLGLMLTRAWLLRAIGRSEGTQMLIDATVPHLTGTNFMATHWLITYALLAEEEAQEK
;
A
#
# COMPACT_ATOMS: atom_id res chain seq x y z
N MET A 1 -13.04 16.63 7.31
CA MET A 1 -11.78 16.07 6.77
C MET A 1 -12.11 14.96 5.76
N HIS A 2 -12.80 13.90 6.13
CA HIS A 2 -13.11 12.78 5.25
C HIS A 2 -13.89 13.15 3.98
N GLU A 3 -14.80 14.12 4.02
CA GLU A 3 -15.48 14.62 2.80
C GLU A 3 -14.48 15.25 1.79
N MET A 4 -13.47 15.97 2.28
CA MET A 4 -12.42 16.51 1.39
C MET A 4 -11.58 15.38 0.78
N TRP A 5 -11.24 14.38 1.58
CA TRP A 5 -10.50 13.22 1.09
C TRP A 5 -11.30 12.43 0.04
N ALA A 6 -12.60 12.25 0.26
CA ALA A 6 -13.48 11.62 -0.72
C ALA A 6 -13.48 12.35 -2.07
N ARG A 7 -13.61 13.69 -2.04
CA ARG A 7 -13.51 14.52 -3.25
C ARG A 7 -12.17 14.42 -3.95
N THR A 8 -11.07 14.42 -3.17
CA THR A 8 -9.72 14.23 -3.74
C THR A 8 -9.58 12.86 -4.39
N VAL A 9 -10.10 11.79 -3.78
CA VAL A 9 -10.12 10.45 -4.40
C VAL A 9 -10.86 10.48 -5.73
N VAL A 10 -12.05 11.09 -5.79
CA VAL A 10 -12.83 11.21 -7.03
C VAL A 10 -12.05 11.96 -8.10
N GLU A 11 -11.41 13.08 -7.74
CA GLU A 11 -10.63 13.90 -8.66
C GLU A 11 -9.43 13.14 -9.22
N VAL A 12 -8.58 12.55 -8.36
CA VAL A 12 -7.33 11.94 -8.81
C VAL A 12 -7.54 10.61 -9.53
N VAL A 13 -8.49 9.79 -9.08
CA VAL A 13 -8.84 8.53 -9.77
C VAL A 13 -9.56 8.82 -11.09
N GLY A 14 -10.31 9.91 -11.20
CA GLY A 14 -10.94 10.36 -12.44
C GLY A 14 -9.96 10.95 -13.46
N ARG A 15 -8.73 11.28 -13.05
CA ARG A 15 -7.73 11.94 -13.89
C ARG A 15 -6.86 10.92 -14.63
N GLU A 16 -7.06 10.79 -15.96
CA GLU A 16 -6.34 9.80 -16.77
C GLU A 16 -4.87 10.15 -17.00
N TYR A 17 -4.52 11.43 -17.11
CA TYR A 17 -3.16 11.91 -17.40
C TYR A 17 -2.73 13.02 -16.43
N PRO A 18 -1.40 13.08 -16.09
CA PRO A 18 -0.32 12.22 -16.57
C PRO A 18 -0.46 10.78 -16.09
N ALA A 19 0.11 9.80 -16.81
CA ALA A 19 0.05 8.39 -16.47
C ALA A 19 1.40 7.70 -16.69
N ALA A 20 1.79 6.86 -15.73
CA ALA A 20 2.95 5.95 -15.82
C ALA A 20 2.44 4.51 -15.93
N MET A 21 2.51 3.92 -17.11
CA MET A 21 1.83 2.64 -17.38
C MET A 21 2.61 1.40 -16.95
N HIS A 22 3.92 1.48 -16.82
CA HIS A 22 4.82 0.36 -16.47
C HIS A 22 4.58 -0.93 -17.29
N HIS A 23 3.87 -0.81 -18.43
CA HIS A 23 3.56 -1.91 -19.32
C HIS A 23 4.84 -2.41 -20.01
N ALA A 24 5.08 -3.70 -19.94
CA ALA A 24 6.15 -4.35 -20.70
C ALA A 24 5.57 -4.96 -21.97
N SER A 25 5.91 -4.39 -23.14
CA SER A 25 5.44 -4.91 -24.42
C SER A 25 5.95 -6.33 -24.67
N LEU A 26 5.05 -7.26 -24.96
CA LEU A 26 5.36 -8.67 -25.26
C LEU A 26 5.80 -8.90 -26.70
N GLY A 27 5.65 -7.91 -27.57
CA GLY A 27 6.07 -7.98 -28.97
C GLY A 27 5.92 -6.62 -29.68
N PRO A 28 6.40 -6.51 -30.93
CA PRO A 28 6.43 -5.24 -31.66
C PRO A 28 5.05 -4.66 -32.00
N ALA A 29 3.99 -5.46 -31.92
CA ALA A 29 2.62 -5.00 -32.14
C ALA A 29 1.93 -4.56 -30.84
N ASP A 30 2.54 -4.80 -29.68
CA ASP A 30 2.03 -4.46 -28.36
C ASP A 30 2.48 -3.05 -27.95
N THR A 31 1.85 -2.04 -28.54
CA THR A 31 2.25 -0.63 -28.44
C THR A 31 1.15 0.28 -27.87
N ASP A 32 -0.07 -0.23 -27.71
CA ASP A 32 -1.18 0.56 -27.18
C ASP A 32 -1.18 0.53 -25.65
N VAL A 33 -0.68 1.61 -25.08
CA VAL A 33 -0.61 1.84 -23.62
C VAL A 33 -1.67 2.83 -23.14
N THR A 34 -2.80 2.95 -23.83
CA THR A 34 -3.93 3.80 -23.39
C THR A 34 -4.43 3.32 -22.03
N PRO A 35 -4.38 4.16 -20.96
CA PRO A 35 -4.63 3.70 -19.59
C PRO A 35 -5.95 2.99 -19.42
N ARG A 36 -7.06 3.62 -19.77
CA ARG A 36 -8.41 3.04 -19.58
C ARG A 36 -8.67 1.80 -20.43
N ARG A 37 -7.93 1.58 -21.51
CA ARG A 37 -8.05 0.40 -22.35
C ARG A 37 -7.33 -0.78 -21.73
N LEU A 38 -6.11 -0.58 -21.22
CA LEU A 38 -5.34 -1.63 -20.57
C LEU A 38 -5.91 -1.99 -19.20
N HIS A 39 -6.33 -0.98 -18.44
CA HIS A 39 -6.74 -1.11 -17.05
C HIS A 39 -8.10 -0.47 -16.83
N PRO A 40 -9.22 -1.12 -17.26
CA PRO A 40 -10.55 -0.52 -17.19
C PRO A 40 -11.03 -0.23 -15.76
N ALA A 41 -10.55 -0.99 -14.76
CA ALA A 41 -10.81 -0.68 -13.36
C ALA A 41 -9.81 0.30 -12.77
N PHE A 42 -8.52 0.22 -13.13
CA PHE A 42 -7.40 0.81 -12.40
C PHE A 42 -6.60 1.84 -13.22
N TRP A 43 -7.29 2.63 -14.06
CA TRP A 43 -6.71 3.79 -14.72
C TRP A 43 -6.95 5.08 -13.92
N GLY A 44 -6.10 6.07 -14.12
CA GLY A 44 -6.09 7.33 -13.37
C GLY A 44 -5.13 7.26 -12.18
N SER A 45 -5.12 8.29 -11.35
CA SER A 45 -4.24 8.38 -10.17
C SER A 45 -2.76 8.14 -10.48
N PHE A 46 -2.27 8.58 -11.64
CA PHE A 46 -0.91 8.48 -12.15
C PHE A 46 -0.50 7.08 -12.61
N ASP A 47 -0.61 6.04 -11.77
CA ASP A 47 -0.23 4.67 -12.09
C ASP A 47 -1.22 3.63 -11.53
N TRP A 48 -1.02 2.37 -11.90
CA TRP A 48 -1.93 1.29 -11.55
C TRP A 48 -2.07 1.10 -10.03
N HIS A 49 -0.96 1.00 -9.31
CA HIS A 49 -1.00 0.76 -7.86
C HIS A 49 -1.58 1.94 -7.09
N SER A 50 -1.28 3.18 -7.48
CA SER A 50 -1.87 4.36 -6.86
C SER A 50 -3.38 4.39 -7.07
N CYS A 51 -3.87 4.06 -8.28
CA CYS A 51 -5.30 3.93 -8.54
C CYS A 51 -5.93 2.85 -7.64
N VAL A 52 -5.31 1.68 -7.52
CA VAL A 52 -5.80 0.56 -6.69
C VAL A 52 -5.95 0.98 -5.22
N HIS A 53 -4.90 1.54 -4.62
CA HIS A 53 -4.99 1.89 -3.20
C HIS A 53 -5.82 3.16 -2.94
N MET A 54 -5.95 4.08 -3.92
CA MET A 54 -6.89 5.19 -3.81
C MET A 54 -8.35 4.71 -3.95
N LEU A 55 -8.63 3.69 -4.76
CA LEU A 55 -9.95 3.03 -4.78
C LEU A 55 -10.23 2.31 -3.46
N ALA A 56 -9.23 1.64 -2.86
CA ALA A 56 -9.38 1.06 -1.53
C ALA A 56 -9.70 2.12 -0.48
N SER A 57 -9.03 3.28 -0.55
CA SER A 57 -9.35 4.45 0.28
C SER A 57 -10.76 4.97 0.01
N GLY A 58 -11.19 5.00 -1.24
CA GLY A 58 -12.55 5.36 -1.64
C GLY A 58 -13.60 4.45 -1.03
N VAL A 59 -13.38 3.13 -1.03
CA VAL A 59 -14.30 2.17 -0.38
C VAL A 59 -14.38 2.40 1.13
N LYS A 60 -13.25 2.69 1.80
CA LYS A 60 -13.23 3.04 3.22
C LYS A 60 -13.99 4.33 3.50
N LEU A 61 -13.71 5.38 2.71
CA LEU A 61 -14.38 6.68 2.84
C LEU A 61 -15.88 6.59 2.56
N HIS A 62 -16.33 5.77 1.60
CA HIS A 62 -17.74 5.53 1.32
C HIS A 62 -18.52 5.02 2.55
N LYS A 63 -17.84 4.32 3.48
CA LYS A 63 -18.47 3.88 4.75
C LYS A 63 -18.56 5.00 5.80
N LEU A 64 -17.84 6.11 5.60
CA LEU A 64 -17.72 7.22 6.56
C LEU A 64 -18.47 8.48 6.12
N VAL A 65 -18.65 8.68 4.80
CA VAL A 65 -19.29 9.87 4.24
C VAL A 65 -20.31 9.50 3.17
N ASP A 66 -21.38 10.29 3.08
CA ASP A 66 -22.38 10.17 2.01
C ASP A 66 -21.99 11.10 0.85
N ASP A 67 -21.21 10.57 -0.10
CA ASP A 67 -20.80 11.29 -1.32
C ASP A 67 -21.25 10.52 -2.57
N PRO A 68 -22.29 11.00 -3.28
CA PRO A 68 -22.78 10.34 -4.48
C PRO A 68 -21.74 10.22 -5.59
N SER A 69 -20.83 11.21 -5.74
CA SER A 69 -19.78 11.17 -6.77
C SER A 69 -18.77 10.07 -6.50
N LEU A 70 -18.43 9.83 -5.22
CA LEU A 70 -17.59 8.72 -4.83
C LEU A 70 -18.27 7.37 -5.08
N THR A 71 -19.56 7.27 -4.75
CA THR A 71 -20.36 6.06 -5.00
C THR A 71 -20.44 5.76 -6.50
N ASP A 72 -20.68 6.75 -7.34
CA ASP A 72 -20.74 6.62 -8.80
C ASP A 72 -19.39 6.19 -9.38
N LEU A 73 -18.28 6.76 -8.89
CA LEU A 73 -16.93 6.37 -9.27
C LEU A 73 -16.69 4.88 -8.96
N LEU A 74 -16.98 4.44 -7.74
CA LEU A 74 -16.78 3.06 -7.31
C LEU A 74 -17.64 2.09 -8.13
N ASN A 75 -18.91 2.43 -8.38
CA ASN A 75 -19.82 1.64 -9.22
C ASN A 75 -19.32 1.53 -10.66
N GLN A 76 -18.73 2.59 -11.21
CA GLN A 76 -18.19 2.59 -12.57
C GLN A 76 -16.91 1.74 -12.70
N ARG A 77 -16.06 1.76 -11.67
CA ARG A 77 -14.74 1.11 -11.71
C ARG A 77 -14.79 -0.35 -11.29
N LEU A 78 -15.49 -0.68 -10.20
CA LEU A 78 -15.45 -1.99 -9.56
C LEU A 78 -16.55 -2.92 -10.12
N THR A 79 -16.70 -2.96 -11.45
CA THR A 79 -17.63 -3.88 -12.13
C THR A 79 -16.99 -5.27 -12.32
N ALA A 80 -17.81 -6.30 -12.44
CA ALA A 80 -17.32 -7.66 -12.68
C ALA A 80 -16.47 -7.77 -13.96
N ASP A 81 -16.87 -7.08 -15.04
CA ASP A 81 -16.15 -7.11 -16.32
C ASP A 81 -14.79 -6.40 -16.21
N ASN A 82 -14.74 -5.23 -15.59
CA ASN A 82 -13.50 -4.49 -15.40
C ASN A 82 -12.50 -5.28 -14.55
N ILE A 83 -12.96 -5.86 -13.44
CA ILE A 83 -12.12 -6.66 -12.54
C ILE A 83 -11.66 -7.95 -13.19
N ALA A 84 -12.49 -8.59 -14.01
CA ALA A 84 -12.08 -9.75 -14.78
C ALA A 84 -10.99 -9.42 -15.81
N ALA A 85 -11.06 -8.23 -16.44
CA ALA A 85 -10.02 -7.75 -17.35
C ALA A 85 -8.68 -7.52 -16.62
N GLU A 86 -8.69 -6.92 -15.42
CA GLU A 86 -7.49 -6.74 -14.60
C GLU A 86 -6.87 -8.09 -14.18
N ALA A 87 -7.70 -9.04 -13.75
CA ALA A 87 -7.23 -10.39 -13.42
C ALA A 87 -6.61 -11.11 -14.63
N ALA A 88 -7.19 -10.95 -15.82
CA ALA A 88 -6.64 -11.48 -17.06
C ALA A 88 -5.29 -10.84 -17.40
N TYR A 89 -5.18 -9.52 -17.27
CA TYR A 89 -3.93 -8.81 -17.49
C TYR A 89 -2.81 -9.29 -16.55
N LEU A 90 -3.09 -9.42 -15.24
CA LEU A 90 -2.11 -9.92 -14.26
C LEU A 90 -1.67 -11.38 -14.54
N ARG A 91 -2.54 -12.19 -15.13
CA ARG A 91 -2.19 -13.56 -15.56
C ARG A 91 -1.25 -13.55 -16.76
N GLU A 92 -1.47 -12.65 -17.73
CA GLU A 92 -0.64 -12.51 -18.93
C GLU A 92 0.70 -11.79 -18.64
N HIS A 93 0.74 -10.93 -17.62
CA HIS A 93 1.90 -10.16 -17.19
C HIS A 93 2.28 -10.48 -15.75
N PRO A 94 2.81 -11.69 -15.45
CA PRO A 94 2.99 -12.19 -14.08
C PRO A 94 4.08 -11.50 -13.26
N LEU A 95 4.74 -10.46 -13.78
CA LEU A 95 5.71 -9.61 -13.06
C LEU A 95 5.21 -8.18 -12.86
N TYR A 96 4.08 -7.83 -13.50
CA TYR A 96 3.52 -6.49 -13.44
C TYR A 96 3.08 -6.14 -12.02
N GLU A 97 3.53 -4.98 -11.53
CA GLU A 97 3.19 -4.44 -10.20
C GLU A 97 3.66 -5.26 -8.98
N ARG A 98 4.57 -6.20 -9.18
CA ARG A 98 5.10 -7.05 -8.09
C ARG A 98 6.10 -6.30 -7.20
N PRO A 99 6.01 -6.37 -5.88
CA PRO A 99 4.92 -6.98 -5.08
C PRO A 99 3.90 -5.96 -4.57
N TYR A 100 4.20 -4.66 -4.63
CA TYR A 100 3.45 -3.57 -3.99
C TYR A 100 2.02 -3.46 -4.52
N GLY A 101 1.86 -3.40 -5.83
CA GLY A 101 0.55 -3.31 -6.46
C GLY A 101 -0.32 -4.53 -6.16
N TRP A 102 0.27 -5.74 -6.13
CA TRP A 102 -0.46 -6.96 -5.74
C TRP A 102 -0.96 -6.93 -4.30
N ALA A 103 -0.11 -6.47 -3.37
CA ALA A 103 -0.47 -6.34 -1.97
C ALA A 103 -1.63 -5.35 -1.78
N TRP A 104 -1.60 -4.21 -2.47
CA TRP A 104 -2.69 -3.23 -2.44
C TRP A 104 -3.96 -3.72 -3.14
N ALA A 105 -3.85 -4.50 -4.21
CA ALA A 105 -5.02 -5.10 -4.87
C ALA A 105 -5.72 -6.13 -3.96
N LEU A 106 -4.96 -6.90 -3.17
CA LEU A 106 -5.56 -7.75 -2.12
C LEU A 106 -6.21 -6.90 -1.01
N GLN A 107 -5.61 -5.78 -0.62
CA GLN A 107 -6.22 -4.85 0.33
C GLN A 107 -7.53 -4.26 -0.23
N LEU A 108 -7.59 -3.93 -1.53
CA LEU A 108 -8.84 -3.53 -2.17
C LEU A 108 -9.90 -4.65 -2.08
N CYS A 109 -9.53 -5.90 -2.37
CA CYS A 109 -10.45 -7.04 -2.20
C CYS A 109 -10.96 -7.14 -0.75
N LYS A 110 -10.08 -6.96 0.25
CA LYS A 110 -10.44 -6.98 1.68
C LYS A 110 -11.45 -5.88 2.02
N VAL A 111 -11.19 -4.62 1.65
CA VAL A 111 -12.05 -3.51 2.08
C VAL A 111 -13.42 -3.53 1.40
N THR A 112 -13.57 -4.26 0.28
CA THR A 112 -14.86 -4.47 -0.39
C THR A 112 -15.74 -5.52 0.27
N LEU A 113 -15.26 -6.30 1.24
CA LEU A 113 -16.06 -7.26 1.97
C LEU A 113 -17.28 -6.58 2.62
N GLY A 114 -18.45 -7.19 2.49
CA GLY A 114 -19.73 -6.66 2.97
C GLY A 114 -20.27 -5.47 2.17
N THR A 115 -19.67 -5.15 1.00
CA THR A 115 -20.14 -4.06 0.10
C THR A 115 -20.74 -4.65 -1.18
N PRO A 116 -21.46 -3.83 -1.99
CA PRO A 116 -21.99 -4.27 -3.29
C PRO A 116 -20.92 -4.76 -4.27
N TRP A 117 -19.67 -4.38 -4.09
CA TRP A 117 -18.54 -4.71 -4.99
C TRP A 117 -17.83 -6.01 -4.63
N GLU A 118 -18.11 -6.63 -3.48
CA GLU A 118 -17.42 -7.84 -2.99
C GLU A 118 -17.39 -8.97 -4.03
N ALA A 119 -18.54 -9.29 -4.60
CA ALA A 119 -18.65 -10.41 -5.54
C ALA A 119 -17.80 -10.23 -6.82
N ALA A 120 -17.59 -8.97 -7.25
CA ALA A 120 -16.77 -8.66 -8.41
C ALA A 120 -15.28 -8.92 -8.17
N MET A 121 -14.79 -8.87 -6.92
CA MET A 121 -13.37 -9.00 -6.59
C MET A 121 -12.82 -10.42 -6.65
N ALA A 122 -13.66 -11.45 -6.65
CA ALA A 122 -13.22 -12.85 -6.54
C ALA A 122 -12.21 -13.30 -7.62
N PRO A 123 -12.35 -12.95 -8.92
CA PRO A 123 -11.34 -13.30 -9.94
C PRO A 123 -9.98 -12.66 -9.67
N LEU A 124 -9.96 -11.40 -9.23
CA LEU A 124 -8.73 -10.67 -8.91
C LEU A 124 -8.03 -11.29 -7.70
N ALA A 125 -8.75 -11.55 -6.60
CA ALA A 125 -8.18 -12.15 -5.41
C ALA A 125 -7.52 -13.50 -5.71
N ARG A 126 -8.17 -14.34 -6.53
CA ARG A 126 -7.63 -15.64 -6.95
C ARG A 126 -6.35 -15.49 -7.78
N GLN A 127 -6.35 -14.61 -8.76
CA GLN A 127 -5.17 -14.39 -9.61
C GLN A 127 -4.00 -13.84 -8.80
N LEU A 128 -4.26 -12.95 -7.83
CA LEU A 128 -3.24 -12.43 -6.93
C LEU A 128 -2.66 -13.53 -6.02
N GLU A 129 -3.51 -14.41 -5.46
CA GLU A 129 -3.06 -15.56 -4.67
C GLU A 129 -2.11 -16.44 -5.48
N GLU A 130 -2.44 -16.75 -6.75
CA GLU A 130 -1.59 -17.51 -7.66
C GLU A 130 -0.24 -16.82 -7.91
N ASN A 131 -0.26 -15.54 -8.28
CA ASN A 131 0.95 -14.77 -8.58
C ASN A 131 1.87 -14.64 -7.35
N ILE A 132 1.31 -14.34 -6.17
CA ILE A 132 2.07 -14.19 -4.93
C ILE A 132 2.67 -15.53 -4.51
N THR A 133 1.90 -16.62 -4.61
CA THR A 133 2.40 -17.96 -4.29
C THR A 133 3.57 -18.35 -5.20
N ALA A 134 3.47 -18.08 -6.51
CA ALA A 134 4.56 -18.33 -7.46
C ALA A 134 5.80 -17.47 -7.16
N TRP A 135 5.60 -16.19 -6.82
CA TRP A 135 6.70 -15.28 -6.46
C TRP A 135 7.43 -15.76 -5.21
N LEU A 136 6.70 -16.01 -4.11
CA LEU A 136 7.30 -16.44 -2.84
C LEU A 136 7.99 -17.80 -2.96
N GLY A 137 7.50 -18.69 -3.82
CA GLY A 137 8.13 -19.98 -4.10
C GLY A 137 9.51 -19.90 -4.77
N THR A 138 9.86 -18.74 -5.36
CA THR A 138 11.11 -18.55 -6.10
C THR A 138 12.02 -17.45 -5.52
N GLN A 139 11.48 -16.54 -4.72
CA GLN A 139 12.22 -15.42 -4.14
C GLN A 139 13.11 -15.92 -2.98
N GLN A 140 14.43 -15.85 -3.15
CA GLN A 140 15.37 -16.36 -2.13
C GLN A 140 15.65 -15.34 -1.02
N LEU A 141 15.74 -14.06 -1.36
CA LEU A 141 16.10 -12.98 -0.43
C LEU A 141 15.09 -11.87 -0.44
N PRO A 142 14.80 -11.23 0.70
CA PRO A 142 13.91 -10.08 0.76
C PRO A 142 14.53 -8.86 0.09
N VAL A 143 13.70 -8.01 -0.49
CA VAL A 143 14.08 -6.65 -0.90
C VAL A 143 13.84 -5.70 0.26
N ARG A 144 14.88 -4.96 0.67
CA ARG A 144 14.91 -4.08 1.85
C ARG A 144 14.96 -2.59 1.48
N HIS A 145 14.61 -2.24 0.24
CA HIS A 145 14.55 -0.85 -0.20
C HIS A 145 13.33 -0.12 0.39
N GLY A 146 13.42 1.17 0.58
CA GLY A 146 12.34 2.01 1.10
C GLY A 146 11.27 2.40 0.06
N VAL A 147 11.10 1.62 -1.02
CA VAL A 147 10.18 1.89 -2.13
C VAL A 147 9.34 0.65 -2.48
N HIS A 148 8.60 0.71 -3.59
CA HIS A 148 7.59 -0.27 -4.02
C HIS A 148 8.03 -1.75 -3.99
N SER A 149 9.32 -2.05 -4.17
CA SER A 149 9.82 -3.42 -4.12
C SER A 149 9.98 -3.99 -2.70
N ASN A 150 9.71 -3.22 -1.64
CA ASN A 150 9.89 -3.63 -0.25
C ASN A 150 9.10 -4.89 0.11
N SER A 151 9.82 -5.94 0.52
CA SER A 151 9.20 -7.24 0.81
C SER A 151 8.44 -7.24 2.14
N ALA A 152 8.92 -6.53 3.16
CA ALA A 152 8.28 -6.53 4.47
C ALA A 152 6.92 -5.83 4.45
N LEU A 153 6.82 -4.65 3.81
CA LEU A 153 5.54 -3.96 3.62
C LEU A 153 4.56 -4.80 2.80
N ALA A 154 5.05 -5.41 1.69
CA ALA A 154 4.20 -6.25 0.85
C ALA A 154 3.64 -7.44 1.65
N LEU A 155 4.47 -8.17 2.38
CA LEU A 155 4.02 -9.29 3.21
C LEU A 155 3.06 -8.85 4.32
N LEU A 156 3.30 -7.71 4.97
CA LEU A 156 2.39 -7.15 5.99
C LEU A 156 0.99 -6.94 5.42
N LEU A 157 0.89 -6.27 4.27
CA LEU A 157 -0.40 -6.01 3.60
C LEU A 157 -1.05 -7.31 3.10
N ILE A 158 -0.27 -8.24 2.55
CA ILE A 158 -0.78 -9.53 2.06
C ILE A 158 -1.34 -10.37 3.22
N ILE A 159 -0.62 -10.47 4.33
CA ILE A 159 -1.04 -11.22 5.53
C ILE A 159 -2.38 -10.69 6.05
N ASP A 160 -2.49 -9.39 6.21
CA ASP A 160 -3.68 -8.72 6.70
C ASP A 160 -4.90 -8.94 5.76
N ALA A 161 -4.68 -8.88 4.45
CA ALA A 161 -5.74 -9.18 3.49
C ALA A 161 -6.08 -10.68 3.44
N ALA A 162 -5.08 -11.56 3.49
CA ALA A 162 -5.28 -13.01 3.46
C ALA A 162 -6.09 -13.53 4.65
N ASP A 163 -5.85 -12.98 5.84
CA ASP A 163 -6.65 -13.29 7.04
C ASP A 163 -8.12 -12.93 6.83
N ALA A 164 -8.41 -11.72 6.35
CA ALA A 164 -9.78 -11.25 6.12
C ALA A 164 -10.50 -12.00 4.99
N LEU A 165 -9.77 -12.38 3.94
CA LEU A 165 -10.31 -13.08 2.77
C LEU A 165 -10.37 -14.62 2.94
N GLY A 166 -9.89 -15.16 4.07
CA GLY A 166 -9.84 -16.61 4.31
C GLY A 166 -8.83 -17.36 3.44
N LEU A 167 -7.79 -16.69 2.93
CA LEU A 167 -6.74 -17.28 2.10
C LEU A 167 -5.66 -17.97 2.96
N HIS A 168 -6.07 -18.99 3.72
CA HIS A 168 -5.26 -19.61 4.76
C HIS A 168 -3.91 -20.17 4.27
N LYS A 169 -3.86 -20.72 3.05
CA LYS A 169 -2.61 -21.26 2.48
C LYS A 169 -1.62 -20.14 2.18
N LEU A 170 -2.11 -19.04 1.60
CA LEU A 170 -1.29 -17.86 1.34
C LEU A 170 -0.79 -17.26 2.65
N ARG A 171 -1.66 -17.16 3.65
CA ARG A 171 -1.30 -16.67 4.99
C ARG A 171 -0.15 -17.45 5.60
N LEU A 172 -0.22 -18.79 5.62
CA LEU A 172 0.84 -19.64 6.13
C LEU A 172 2.16 -19.51 5.34
N LEU A 173 2.08 -19.46 4.01
CA LEU A 173 3.26 -19.24 3.16
C LEU A 173 3.95 -17.90 3.48
N CYS A 174 3.17 -16.83 3.70
CA CYS A 174 3.70 -15.52 4.07
C CYS A 174 4.36 -15.55 5.46
N ASP A 175 3.78 -16.27 6.44
CA ASP A 175 4.35 -16.45 7.76
C ASP A 175 5.71 -17.16 7.72
N ASP A 176 5.76 -18.29 7.01
CA ASP A 176 6.98 -19.07 6.86
C ASP A 176 8.08 -18.24 6.17
N THR A 177 7.70 -17.50 5.13
CA THR A 177 8.60 -16.61 4.40
C THR A 177 9.11 -15.47 5.28
N ALA A 178 8.22 -14.81 6.03
CA ALA A 178 8.62 -13.72 6.93
C ALA A 178 9.58 -14.22 8.04
N ARG A 179 9.30 -15.37 8.61
CA ARG A 179 10.22 -16.01 9.58
C ARG A 179 11.58 -16.34 8.96
N ALA A 180 11.59 -16.93 7.77
CA ALA A 180 12.82 -17.28 7.08
C ALA A 180 13.68 -16.05 6.75
N TRP A 181 13.05 -14.93 6.39
CA TRP A 181 13.76 -13.74 5.95
C TRP A 181 14.15 -12.78 7.07
N PHE A 182 13.37 -12.68 8.15
CA PHE A 182 13.48 -11.58 9.11
C PHE A 182 13.64 -12.00 10.57
N HIS A 183 13.37 -13.26 10.92
CA HIS A 183 13.40 -13.69 12.34
C HIS A 183 14.76 -13.47 13.00
N ASN A 184 15.85 -13.69 12.26
CA ASN A 184 17.21 -13.56 12.78
C ASN A 184 17.80 -12.14 12.65
N ASP A 185 17.04 -11.18 12.14
CA ASP A 185 17.50 -9.80 12.05
C ASP A 185 17.61 -9.19 13.45
N HIS A 186 18.72 -8.49 13.70
CA HIS A 186 19.01 -7.81 14.97
C HIS A 186 19.89 -6.58 14.73
N ALA A 187 19.93 -5.66 15.70
CA ALA A 187 20.74 -4.45 15.67
C ALA A 187 20.59 -3.65 14.36
N TYR A 188 19.33 -3.45 13.94
CA TYR A 188 18.99 -2.83 12.66
C TYR A 188 19.59 -1.41 12.53
N PRO A 189 20.33 -1.12 11.44
CA PRO A 189 21.03 0.16 11.26
C PRO A 189 20.07 1.26 10.77
N HIS A 190 19.08 1.67 11.58
CA HIS A 190 18.01 2.59 11.25
C HIS A 190 18.50 3.93 10.65
N THR A 191 19.67 4.40 11.04
CA THR A 191 20.24 5.67 10.56
C THR A 191 20.61 5.65 9.07
N TRP A 192 20.65 4.48 8.45
CA TRP A 192 20.95 4.31 7.03
C TRP A 192 19.70 4.34 6.14
N GLU A 193 18.51 4.40 6.75
CA GLU A 193 17.25 4.40 6.00
C GLU A 193 16.87 5.73 5.35
N LEU A 194 17.58 6.83 5.64
CA LEU A 194 17.26 8.11 5.03
C LEU A 194 17.77 8.18 3.59
N SER A 195 17.00 7.59 2.68
CA SER A 195 17.15 7.74 1.25
C SER A 195 16.23 8.86 0.75
N GLY A 196 16.68 9.59 -0.28
CA GLY A 196 16.04 10.84 -0.72
C GLY A 196 14.63 10.69 -1.31
N HIS A 197 14.15 9.47 -1.56
CA HIS A 197 12.82 9.23 -2.12
C HIS A 197 12.14 7.98 -1.51
N ASP A 198 12.54 7.56 -0.32
CA ASP A 198 11.86 6.48 0.40
C ASP A 198 10.48 6.95 0.88
N PHE A 199 9.49 6.05 0.81
CA PHE A 199 8.19 6.20 1.46
C PHE A 199 7.85 5.02 2.38
N VAL A 200 8.70 3.99 2.40
CA VAL A 200 8.61 2.83 3.28
C VAL A 200 9.77 2.83 4.26
N PRO A 201 9.53 3.01 5.58
CA PRO A 201 10.57 2.84 6.58
C PRO A 201 10.81 1.33 6.79
N ASN A 202 11.84 0.77 6.15
CA ASN A 202 12.04 -0.67 6.07
C ASN A 202 12.12 -1.34 7.45
N GLY A 203 12.79 -0.74 8.42
CA GLY A 203 12.87 -1.31 9.78
C GLY A 203 11.52 -1.34 10.48
N LEU A 204 10.69 -0.28 10.34
CA LEU A 204 9.32 -0.30 10.90
C LEU A 204 8.42 -1.29 10.16
N ALA A 205 8.55 -1.41 8.83
CA ALA A 205 7.80 -2.39 8.05
C ALA A 205 8.13 -3.82 8.48
N GLN A 206 9.43 -4.12 8.73
CA GLN A 206 9.83 -5.40 9.31
C GLN A 206 9.27 -5.62 10.70
N ALA A 207 9.33 -4.61 11.58
CA ALA A 207 8.82 -4.71 12.95
C ALA A 207 7.31 -4.99 12.96
N ALA A 208 6.53 -4.25 12.16
CA ALA A 208 5.09 -4.46 12.06
C ALA A 208 4.72 -5.83 11.47
N LEU A 209 5.47 -6.29 10.45
CA LEU A 209 5.30 -7.64 9.91
C LEU A 209 5.61 -8.70 10.98
N MET A 210 6.74 -8.59 11.67
CA MET A 210 7.15 -9.57 12.69
C MET A 210 6.21 -9.58 13.90
N GLN A 211 5.55 -8.47 14.23
CA GLN A 211 4.49 -8.46 15.24
C GLN A 211 3.32 -9.39 14.84
N ARG A 212 2.89 -9.36 13.57
CA ARG A 212 1.81 -10.22 13.06
C ARG A 212 2.18 -11.70 13.05
N VAL A 213 3.50 -11.99 12.92
CA VAL A 213 4.04 -13.35 12.74
C VAL A 213 4.46 -13.98 14.06
N LEU A 214 5.03 -13.22 15.01
CA LEU A 214 5.60 -13.73 16.24
C LEU A 214 4.62 -13.76 17.43
N GLY A 215 3.55 -12.92 17.39
CA GLY A 215 2.60 -12.87 18.48
C GLY A 215 3.26 -12.53 19.82
N GLU A 216 3.18 -13.43 20.80
CA GLU A 216 3.73 -13.24 22.15
C GLU A 216 5.25 -13.12 22.20
N ASP A 217 5.98 -13.66 21.22
CA ASP A 217 7.45 -13.58 21.14
C ASP A 217 7.95 -12.23 20.58
N PHE A 218 7.05 -11.41 20.03
CA PHE A 218 7.42 -10.15 19.39
C PHE A 218 8.15 -9.16 20.29
N PRO A 219 7.77 -8.91 21.56
CA PRO A 219 8.48 -7.94 22.40
C PRO A 219 9.97 -8.27 22.58
N ALA A 220 10.29 -9.54 22.82
CA ALA A 220 11.69 -9.99 22.99
C ALA A 220 12.49 -9.84 21.68
N TRP A 221 11.86 -10.12 20.55
CA TRP A 221 12.47 -9.92 19.23
C TRP A 221 12.71 -8.42 18.96
N LEU A 222 11.75 -7.56 19.25
CA LEU A 222 11.82 -6.12 19.01
C LEU A 222 12.96 -5.48 19.81
N ASP A 223 13.16 -5.90 21.07
CA ASP A 223 14.23 -5.41 21.94
C ASP A 223 15.64 -5.71 21.38
N CYS A 224 15.77 -6.80 20.61
CA CYS A 224 17.02 -7.15 19.92
C CYS A 224 17.13 -6.51 18.53
N PHE A 225 16.00 -6.20 17.90
CA PHE A 225 15.96 -5.73 16.53
C PHE A 225 16.38 -4.27 16.41
N PHE A 226 15.80 -3.36 17.18
CA PHE A 226 16.16 -1.96 17.11
C PHE A 226 17.37 -1.63 18.00
N THR A 227 18.27 -0.80 17.47
CA THR A 227 19.32 -0.16 18.25
C THR A 227 18.77 1.04 19.03
N PRO A 228 19.44 1.49 20.12
CA PRO A 228 19.01 2.65 20.88
C PRO A 228 18.79 3.90 20.01
N GLY A 229 17.71 4.64 20.26
CA GLY A 229 17.34 5.84 19.53
C GLY A 229 16.51 5.60 18.26
N ALA A 230 16.30 4.36 17.83
CA ALA A 230 15.55 4.07 16.61
C ALA A 230 14.11 4.59 16.63
N LEU A 231 13.39 4.41 17.73
CA LEU A 231 11.99 4.86 17.82
C LEU A 231 11.88 6.39 17.78
N GLU A 232 12.78 7.11 18.43
CA GLU A 232 12.87 8.58 18.37
C GLU A 232 13.20 9.05 16.94
N PHE A 233 14.15 8.39 16.28
CA PHE A 233 14.50 8.65 14.88
C PHE A 233 13.29 8.52 13.95
N TYR A 234 12.49 7.46 14.09
CA TYR A 234 11.30 7.28 13.26
C TYR A 234 10.16 8.25 13.61
N ALA A 235 10.06 8.69 14.85
CA ALA A 235 9.05 9.65 15.31
C ALA A 235 9.38 11.11 14.96
N THR A 236 10.59 11.38 14.45
CA THR A 236 11.03 12.75 14.10
C THR A 236 10.53 13.14 12.71
N PRO A 237 9.79 14.28 12.57
CA PRO A 237 9.35 14.78 11.27
C PRO A 237 10.53 15.14 10.36
N LEU A 238 10.33 14.95 9.05
CA LEU A 238 11.29 15.31 8.00
C LEU A 238 10.94 16.66 7.39
N GLN A 239 11.97 17.39 6.96
CA GLN A 239 11.78 18.58 6.14
C GLN A 239 11.70 18.16 4.66
N VAL A 240 10.62 18.55 3.97
CA VAL A 240 10.45 18.40 2.53
C VAL A 240 10.63 19.76 1.88
N ASN A 241 11.67 19.93 1.07
CA ASN A 241 12.03 21.22 0.50
C ASN A 241 11.19 21.55 -0.75
N ASP A 242 10.86 20.54 -1.54
CA ASP A 242 10.05 20.68 -2.76
C ASP A 242 8.97 19.57 -2.80
N PRO A 243 7.76 19.85 -2.29
CA PRO A 243 6.68 18.87 -2.32
C PRO A 243 6.07 18.67 -3.72
N ASP A 244 6.42 19.52 -4.71
CA ASP A 244 5.98 19.39 -6.10
C ASP A 244 6.87 18.43 -6.91
N ASP A 245 8.08 18.15 -6.43
CA ASP A 245 8.91 17.07 -6.94
C ASP A 245 8.34 15.71 -6.48
N GLY A 246 7.90 14.89 -7.44
CA GLY A 246 7.30 13.57 -7.14
C GLY A 246 8.17 12.65 -6.29
N GLN A 247 9.51 12.74 -6.40
CA GLN A 247 10.41 11.94 -5.56
C GLN A 247 10.51 12.51 -4.13
N GLN A 248 10.58 13.84 -3.96
CA GLN A 248 10.58 14.44 -2.63
C GLN A 248 9.22 14.32 -1.94
N ALA A 249 8.11 14.31 -2.69
CA ALA A 249 6.78 14.04 -2.16
C ALA A 249 6.67 12.66 -1.48
N HIS A 250 7.52 11.69 -1.84
CA HIS A 250 7.62 10.41 -1.13
C HIS A 250 7.95 10.58 0.35
N LEU A 251 8.72 11.59 0.73
CA LEU A 251 9.04 11.85 2.15
C LEU A 251 7.81 12.26 2.97
N LEU A 252 6.80 12.87 2.34
CA LEU A 252 5.49 13.09 2.98
C LEU A 252 4.82 11.74 3.30
N GLY A 253 4.81 10.83 2.33
CA GLY A 253 4.30 9.48 2.55
C GLY A 253 5.13 8.70 3.57
N LEU A 254 6.45 8.87 3.59
CA LEU A 254 7.31 8.26 4.60
C LEU A 254 6.89 8.66 6.03
N MET A 255 6.55 9.92 6.26
CA MET A 255 6.06 10.37 7.57
C MET A 255 4.73 9.71 7.94
N LEU A 256 3.79 9.59 7.01
CA LEU A 256 2.52 8.89 7.23
C LEU A 256 2.72 7.39 7.47
N THR A 257 3.59 6.75 6.70
CA THR A 257 3.92 5.32 6.87
C THR A 257 4.61 5.08 8.21
N ARG A 258 5.50 5.98 8.65
CA ARG A 258 6.10 5.93 9.99
C ARG A 258 5.03 6.06 11.08
N ALA A 259 4.11 7.01 10.97
CA ALA A 259 3.03 7.19 11.94
C ALA A 259 2.15 5.94 12.04
N TRP A 260 1.75 5.38 10.90
CA TRP A 260 0.99 4.13 10.84
C TRP A 260 1.73 2.97 11.51
N LEU A 261 2.96 2.67 11.06
CA LEU A 261 3.70 1.49 11.51
C LEU A 261 4.20 1.60 12.96
N LEU A 262 4.52 2.81 13.45
CA LEU A 262 4.79 3.03 14.87
C LEU A 262 3.55 2.71 15.71
N ARG A 263 2.37 3.17 15.31
CA ARG A 263 1.11 2.83 15.99
C ARG A 263 0.85 1.33 15.95
N ALA A 264 1.06 0.70 14.80
CA ALA A 264 0.90 -0.74 14.63
C ALA A 264 1.70 -1.53 15.68
N ILE A 265 2.96 -1.18 15.91
CA ILE A 265 3.81 -1.84 16.93
C ILE A 265 3.61 -1.33 18.36
N GLY A 266 2.54 -0.58 18.63
CA GLY A 266 2.19 -0.08 19.97
C GLY A 266 3.01 1.13 20.42
N ARG A 267 3.55 1.93 19.52
CA ARG A 267 4.35 3.13 19.78
C ARG A 267 3.67 4.36 19.17
N SER A 268 2.89 5.08 19.95
CA SER A 268 2.14 6.26 19.46
C SER A 268 2.84 7.60 19.71
N GLU A 269 3.92 7.63 20.49
CA GLU A 269 4.65 8.85 20.80
C GLU A 269 5.22 9.48 19.54
N GLY A 270 5.01 10.80 19.37
CA GLY A 270 5.48 11.55 18.20
C GLY A 270 4.69 11.33 16.90
N THR A 271 3.83 10.33 16.81
CA THR A 271 3.13 10.01 15.55
C THR A 271 2.20 11.12 15.06
N GLN A 272 1.58 11.87 15.99
CA GLN A 272 0.72 12.99 15.62
C GLN A 272 1.50 14.12 14.92
N MET A 273 2.73 14.41 15.37
CA MET A 273 3.59 15.41 14.71
C MET A 273 3.92 15.03 13.26
N LEU A 274 4.12 13.74 12.99
CA LEU A 274 4.35 13.23 11.63
C LEU A 274 3.12 13.46 10.74
N ILE A 275 1.92 13.17 11.27
CA ILE A 275 0.66 13.38 10.54
C ILE A 275 0.43 14.89 10.30
N ASP A 276 0.56 15.73 11.34
CA ASP A 276 0.32 17.17 11.25
C ASP A 276 1.22 17.84 10.21
N ALA A 277 2.47 17.37 10.07
CA ALA A 277 3.42 17.85 9.07
C ALA A 277 2.96 17.54 7.63
N THR A 278 2.08 16.54 7.42
CA THR A 278 1.63 16.10 6.09
C THR A 278 0.23 16.58 5.72
N VAL A 279 -0.61 16.91 6.70
CA VAL A 279 -2.01 17.33 6.48
C VAL A 279 -2.17 18.41 5.39
N PRO A 280 -1.32 19.46 5.31
CA PRO A 280 -1.45 20.49 4.27
C PRO A 280 -1.28 19.98 2.84
N HIS A 281 -0.68 18.80 2.66
CA HIS A 281 -0.35 18.21 1.36
C HIS A 281 -1.31 17.10 0.91
N LEU A 282 -2.26 16.68 1.77
CA LEU A 282 -3.19 15.58 1.47
C LEU A 282 -4.25 15.96 0.44
N THR A 283 -4.57 17.24 0.37
CA THR A 283 -5.58 17.79 -0.54
C THR A 283 -5.04 19.06 -1.20
N GLY A 284 -5.51 19.40 -2.38
CA GLY A 284 -5.05 20.60 -3.08
C GLY A 284 -4.64 20.30 -4.52
N THR A 285 -3.84 21.18 -5.11
CA THR A 285 -3.51 21.14 -6.54
C THR A 285 -2.27 20.33 -6.88
N ASN A 286 -1.46 19.96 -5.88
CA ASN A 286 -0.24 19.15 -6.11
C ASN A 286 -0.61 17.69 -6.37
N PHE A 287 -0.75 17.34 -7.65
CA PHE A 287 -1.11 15.99 -8.08
C PHE A 287 -0.08 14.94 -7.65
N MET A 288 1.21 15.25 -7.61
CA MET A 288 2.25 14.28 -7.23
C MET A 288 2.23 13.90 -5.75
N ALA A 289 1.55 14.69 -4.92
CA ALA A 289 1.26 14.36 -3.53
C ALA A 289 -0.15 13.76 -3.38
N THR A 290 -1.17 14.42 -3.94
CA THR A 290 -2.57 14.07 -3.70
C THR A 290 -3.01 12.74 -4.32
N HIS A 291 -2.30 12.26 -5.37
CA HIS A 291 -2.70 11.03 -6.05
C HIS A 291 -2.56 9.75 -5.21
N TRP A 292 -1.94 9.80 -4.03
CA TRP A 292 -1.67 8.61 -3.23
C TRP A 292 -1.64 8.79 -1.69
N LEU A 293 -1.33 9.98 -1.17
CA LEU A 293 -1.06 10.19 0.26
C LEU A 293 -2.25 9.89 1.17
N ILE A 294 -3.50 10.10 0.70
CA ILE A 294 -4.72 9.84 1.49
C ILE A 294 -4.77 8.39 1.99
N THR A 295 -4.25 7.45 1.22
CA THR A 295 -4.21 6.04 1.61
C THR A 295 -3.45 5.85 2.91
N TYR A 296 -2.27 6.42 3.02
CA TYR A 296 -1.43 6.29 4.21
C TYR A 296 -1.94 7.12 5.38
N ALA A 297 -2.60 8.25 5.12
CA ALA A 297 -3.27 9.03 6.15
C ALA A 297 -4.42 8.23 6.80
N LEU A 298 -5.23 7.54 6.00
CA LEU A 298 -6.30 6.65 6.50
C LEU A 298 -5.73 5.50 7.33
N LEU A 299 -4.65 4.85 6.90
CA LEU A 299 -4.02 3.79 7.69
C LEU A 299 -3.51 4.30 9.04
N ALA A 300 -2.91 5.51 9.05
CA ALA A 300 -2.45 6.11 10.30
C ALA A 300 -3.61 6.48 11.24
N GLU A 301 -4.79 6.87 10.70
CA GLU A 301 -5.99 7.12 11.52
C GLU A 301 -6.62 5.85 12.07
N GLU A 302 -6.78 4.82 11.24
CA GLU A 302 -7.39 3.54 11.64
C GLU A 302 -6.65 2.91 12.80
N GLU A 303 -5.33 2.83 12.73
CA GLU A 303 -4.48 2.27 13.78
C GLU A 303 -4.55 3.05 15.12
N ALA A 304 -5.01 4.32 15.08
CA ALA A 304 -5.26 5.10 16.28
C ALA A 304 -6.57 4.75 16.99
N GLN A 305 -7.56 4.19 16.25
CA GLN A 305 -8.90 3.91 16.76
C GLN A 305 -9.02 2.49 17.33
N GLU A 306 -8.16 1.57 16.91
CA GLU A 306 -8.18 0.16 17.33
C GLU A 306 -7.56 -0.08 18.72
N LYS A 307 -7.03 0.95 19.37
CA LYS A 307 -6.38 0.91 20.71
C LYS A 307 -7.09 1.79 21.72
#